data_2631439600a357645464548e07d83b65
#
_entry.id   2631439600a357645464548e07d83b65
#
_cell.length_a   1.000
_cell.length_b   1.000
_cell.length_c   1.000
_cell.angle_alpha   90.00
_cell.angle_beta   90.00
_cell.angle_gamma   90.00
#
_symmetry.space_group_name_H-M   'P 1'
#
loop_
_entity.id
_entity.type
_entity.pdbx_description
1 polymer ?
#
loop_
_entity_poly.entity_id
_entity_poly.type
_entity_poly.pdbx_seq_one_letter_code
_entity_poly.pdbx_strand_id
1 'polypeptide(L)'
;MNAANRIALPEQPRILVIALRRLGDVLMATPLIHSLRQAWPKATIDALVFADTAGILEGNPDLNGIVAMPPRPTAGQGLALAARLWRQYDLAISTQCGDRPTFFALVAGRSSLAPVESTFSGRLKRALLDRSVAYAGGVHRVEEMLQLADALGIARAPRLVCPHPRAVEGVSGDYAVIHAAPMFRYKQWSKEGWRALAAWLAGRGLAVIATGGPGEAERRYLDAVCNGLSVVRRLDGRLDWPQLAGLLAKARVYVGPDTSVTHVAAAAGCPTVALYGPTDPRLWGPWPTGGLDTMWDAAGTMQRRGNVWLVQNPLPCLPCQLEGCERRLESYSACLDELSPRQVIAAVEEALG
;
A
#
# COMPACT_ATOMS: atom_id res chain seq x y z
N MET A 1 -22.56 -0.72 23.35
CA MET A 1 -21.29 -0.02 23.72
C MET A 1 -21.64 1.06 24.74
N ASN A 2 -21.09 0.95 25.96
CA ASN A 2 -21.34 1.91 27.04
C ASN A 2 -20.81 3.29 26.66
N ALA A 3 -21.63 4.33 26.82
CA ALA A 3 -21.29 5.75 26.57
C ALA A 3 -20.08 6.26 27.40
N ALA A 4 -19.71 5.56 28.45
CA ALA A 4 -18.63 5.94 29.37
C ALA A 4 -17.18 5.80 28.83
N ASN A 5 -17.01 5.37 27.57
CA ASN A 5 -15.67 5.06 27.06
C ASN A 5 -15.35 5.75 25.70
N ARG A 6 -15.99 6.89 25.40
CA ARG A 6 -15.61 7.67 24.19
C ARG A 6 -14.48 8.63 24.54
N ILE A 7 -13.43 8.66 23.70
CA ILE A 7 -12.44 9.74 23.73
C ILE A 7 -13.19 11.01 23.35
N ALA A 8 -13.30 11.96 24.29
CA ALA A 8 -13.94 13.25 24.04
C ALA A 8 -12.95 14.13 23.26
N LEU A 9 -13.31 14.51 22.07
CA LEU A 9 -12.53 15.42 21.22
C LEU A 9 -13.28 16.75 21.03
N PRO A 10 -12.58 17.87 20.85
CA PRO A 10 -13.19 19.13 20.49
C PRO A 10 -13.84 19.06 19.09
N GLU A 11 -14.63 20.05 18.72
CA GLU A 11 -15.29 20.14 17.40
C GLU A 11 -14.27 20.20 16.25
N GLN A 12 -13.11 20.78 16.47
CA GLN A 12 -12.00 20.89 15.52
C GLN A 12 -10.73 20.28 16.11
N PRO A 13 -10.65 18.95 16.21
CA PRO A 13 -9.53 18.30 16.86
C PRO A 13 -8.26 18.36 16.02
N ARG A 14 -7.13 18.38 16.69
CA ARG A 14 -5.82 18.09 16.06
C ARG A 14 -5.54 16.61 16.22
N ILE A 15 -5.38 15.90 15.11
CA ILE A 15 -5.20 14.45 15.08
C ILE A 15 -3.88 14.09 14.39
N LEU A 16 -3.08 13.22 15.01
CA LEU A 16 -1.88 12.65 14.40
C LEU A 16 -2.11 11.16 14.11
N VAL A 17 -1.95 10.77 12.84
CA VAL A 17 -1.94 9.36 12.44
C VAL A 17 -0.49 8.94 12.21
N ILE A 18 -0.04 7.89 12.92
CA ILE A 18 1.35 7.44 12.92
C ILE A 18 1.46 6.13 12.15
N ALA A 19 2.12 6.16 10.98
CA ALA A 19 2.31 5.01 10.08
C ALA A 19 3.80 4.86 9.71
N LEU A 20 4.60 4.35 10.65
CA LEU A 20 6.04 4.16 10.51
C LEU A 20 6.36 2.79 9.90
N ARG A 21 6.00 2.60 8.64
CA ARG A 21 6.18 1.35 7.88
C ARG A 21 6.51 1.62 6.40
N ARG A 22 6.45 0.54 5.59
CA ARG A 22 6.69 0.58 4.15
C ARG A 22 5.58 1.36 3.42
N LEU A 23 5.83 1.78 2.19
CA LEU A 23 4.93 2.56 1.34
C LEU A 23 3.50 1.98 1.25
N GLY A 24 3.38 0.69 0.99
CA GLY A 24 2.06 0.03 0.92
C GLY A 24 1.26 0.11 2.23
N ASP A 25 1.92 -0.05 3.38
CA ASP A 25 1.28 0.09 4.70
C ASP A 25 0.79 1.52 4.95
N VAL A 26 1.58 2.52 4.51
CA VAL A 26 1.21 3.94 4.65
C VAL A 26 0.00 4.26 3.77
N LEU A 27 -0.03 3.77 2.53
CA LEU A 27 -1.19 3.90 1.66
C LEU A 27 -2.43 3.22 2.26
N MET A 28 -2.28 2.00 2.79
CA MET A 28 -3.38 1.26 3.41
C MET A 28 -3.87 1.86 4.74
N ALA A 29 -3.17 2.85 5.31
CA ALA A 29 -3.67 3.63 6.44
C ALA A 29 -4.59 4.78 6.02
N THR A 30 -4.66 5.13 4.73
CA THR A 30 -5.49 6.25 4.25
C THR A 30 -7.00 6.07 4.47
N PRO A 31 -7.60 4.86 4.48
CA PRO A 31 -9.00 4.70 4.86
C PRO A 31 -9.32 5.15 6.29
N LEU A 32 -8.40 4.95 7.24
CA LEU A 32 -8.55 5.53 8.58
C LEU A 32 -8.51 7.06 8.52
N ILE A 33 -7.54 7.63 7.81
CA ILE A 33 -7.41 9.09 7.64
C ILE A 33 -8.69 9.66 7.00
N HIS A 34 -9.20 9.01 5.97
CA HIS A 34 -10.44 9.38 5.30
C HIS A 34 -11.66 9.31 6.24
N SER A 35 -11.76 8.25 7.04
CA SER A 35 -12.81 8.10 8.07
C SER A 35 -12.74 9.23 9.11
N LEU A 36 -11.54 9.60 9.55
CA LEU A 36 -11.32 10.71 10.47
C LEU A 36 -11.76 12.05 9.85
N ARG A 37 -11.40 12.30 8.58
CA ARG A 37 -11.80 13.52 7.86
C ARG A 37 -13.31 13.61 7.69
N GLN A 38 -13.99 12.51 7.40
CA GLN A 38 -15.46 12.50 7.32
C GLN A 38 -16.12 12.75 8.66
N ALA A 39 -15.58 12.18 9.75
CA ALA A 39 -16.11 12.37 11.09
C ALA A 39 -15.88 13.79 11.64
N TRP A 40 -14.74 14.39 11.30
CA TRP A 40 -14.34 15.74 11.70
C TRP A 40 -13.87 16.56 10.50
N PRO A 41 -14.81 17.13 9.70
CA PRO A 41 -14.44 17.84 8.46
C PRO A 41 -13.50 19.04 8.67
N LYS A 42 -13.53 19.65 9.86
CA LYS A 42 -12.70 20.81 10.22
C LYS A 42 -11.46 20.45 11.07
N ALA A 43 -11.18 19.15 11.28
CA ALA A 43 -10.01 18.71 12.02
C ALA A 43 -8.70 19.11 11.33
N THR A 44 -7.65 19.33 12.11
CA THR A 44 -6.27 19.32 11.59
C THR A 44 -5.76 17.91 11.71
N ILE A 45 -5.56 17.22 10.58
CA ILE A 45 -5.09 15.83 10.53
C ILE A 45 -3.71 15.81 9.89
N ASP A 46 -2.72 15.36 10.66
CA ASP A 46 -1.34 15.19 10.19
C ASP A 46 -0.97 13.70 10.21
N ALA A 47 -0.04 13.31 9.35
CA ALA A 47 0.52 11.97 9.32
C ALA A 47 2.00 11.97 9.72
N LEU A 48 2.41 11.13 10.67
CA LEU A 48 3.81 10.86 10.99
C LEU A 48 4.25 9.59 10.25
N VAL A 49 5.17 9.74 9.31
CA VAL A 49 5.68 8.66 8.44
C VAL A 49 7.20 8.72 8.32
N PHE A 50 7.81 7.67 7.77
CA PHE A 50 9.22 7.77 7.36
C PHE A 50 9.38 8.70 6.15
N ALA A 51 10.52 9.40 6.07
CA ALA A 51 10.79 10.37 5.02
C ALA A 51 10.75 9.77 3.61
N ASP A 52 11.23 8.55 3.47
CA ASP A 52 11.23 7.79 2.21
C ASP A 52 9.83 7.26 1.80
N THR A 53 8.86 7.32 2.71
CA THR A 53 7.47 6.90 2.43
C THR A 53 6.50 8.08 2.34
N ALA A 54 6.93 9.29 2.64
CA ALA A 54 6.08 10.48 2.70
C ALA A 54 5.40 10.80 1.35
N GLY A 55 6.09 10.58 0.24
CA GLY A 55 5.60 10.90 -1.09
C GLY A 55 4.30 10.19 -1.46
N ILE A 56 4.01 9.01 -0.89
CA ILE A 56 2.75 8.29 -1.16
C ILE A 56 1.51 8.98 -0.58
N LEU A 57 1.68 9.96 0.31
CA LEU A 57 0.64 10.80 0.88
C LEU A 57 0.60 12.21 0.27
N GLU A 58 1.47 12.51 -0.70
CA GLU A 58 1.59 13.85 -1.26
C GLU A 58 0.28 14.32 -1.92
N GLY A 59 -0.20 15.48 -1.50
CA GLY A 59 -1.47 16.05 -2.00
C GLY A 59 -2.72 15.29 -1.55
N ASN A 60 -2.64 14.41 -0.55
CA ASN A 60 -3.82 13.74 0.01
C ASN A 60 -4.78 14.80 0.61
N PRO A 61 -6.03 14.90 0.10
CA PRO A 61 -6.97 15.96 0.50
C PRO A 61 -7.45 15.84 1.95
N ASP A 62 -7.29 14.69 2.59
CA ASP A 62 -7.72 14.44 3.96
C ASP A 62 -6.66 14.85 4.99
N LEU A 63 -5.41 15.15 4.54
CA LEU A 63 -4.31 15.57 5.39
C LEU A 63 -4.08 17.09 5.33
N ASN A 64 -3.67 17.66 6.47
CA ASN A 64 -3.19 19.04 6.56
C ASN A 64 -1.65 19.10 6.50
N GLY A 65 -0.98 18.07 6.99
CA GLY A 65 0.47 18.03 7.00
C GLY A 65 1.05 16.61 7.07
N ILE A 66 2.32 16.51 6.68
CA ILE A 66 3.11 15.29 6.79
C ILE A 66 4.33 15.59 7.66
N VAL A 67 4.45 14.87 8.76
CA VAL A 67 5.62 14.89 9.64
C VAL A 67 6.54 13.76 9.21
N ALA A 68 7.66 14.10 8.60
CA ALA A 68 8.62 13.10 8.13
C ALA A 68 9.68 12.82 9.20
N MET A 69 9.99 11.52 9.40
CA MET A 69 11.07 11.05 10.28
C MET A 69 12.04 10.21 9.46
N PRO A 70 13.38 10.31 9.70
CA PRO A 70 14.33 9.39 9.07
C PRO A 70 13.97 7.93 9.37
N PRO A 71 14.15 6.97 8.42
CA PRO A 71 13.87 5.54 8.67
C PRO A 71 14.70 4.96 9.81
N ARG A 72 15.92 5.48 9.99
CA ARG A 72 16.86 5.13 11.07
C ARG A 72 17.29 6.39 11.83
N PRO A 73 16.41 6.94 12.68
CA PRO A 73 16.73 8.14 13.41
C PRO A 73 17.79 7.83 14.48
N THR A 74 18.71 8.79 14.72
CA THR A 74 19.54 8.78 15.91
C THR A 74 18.68 9.02 17.15
N ALA A 75 19.19 8.68 18.35
CA ALA A 75 18.47 8.96 19.60
C ALA A 75 18.15 10.46 19.74
N GLY A 76 19.08 11.35 19.40
CA GLY A 76 18.87 12.79 19.43
C GLY A 76 17.78 13.27 18.48
N GLN A 77 17.73 12.74 17.25
CA GLN A 77 16.65 13.05 16.29
C GLN A 77 15.29 12.56 16.79
N GLY A 78 15.25 11.37 17.38
CA GLY A 78 14.02 10.82 17.97
C GLY A 78 13.51 11.67 19.13
N LEU A 79 14.40 12.07 20.04
CA LEU A 79 14.06 12.93 21.18
C LEU A 79 13.65 14.34 20.75
N ALA A 80 14.33 14.95 19.80
CA ALA A 80 13.98 16.26 19.27
C ALA A 80 12.58 16.23 18.61
N LEU A 81 12.27 15.18 17.86
CA LEU A 81 10.93 15.00 17.28
C LEU A 81 9.89 14.78 18.39
N ALA A 82 10.17 13.96 19.38
CA ALA A 82 9.27 13.73 20.52
C ALA A 82 8.98 15.03 21.28
N ALA A 83 10.00 15.84 21.57
CA ALA A 83 9.85 17.14 22.20
C ALA A 83 9.00 18.10 21.37
N ARG A 84 9.22 18.14 20.05
CA ARG A 84 8.42 18.97 19.12
C ARG A 84 6.96 18.56 19.09
N LEU A 85 6.66 17.25 19.18
CA LEU A 85 5.31 16.70 19.11
C LEU A 85 4.62 16.66 20.49
N TRP A 86 5.30 16.94 21.59
CA TRP A 86 4.80 16.77 22.95
C TRP A 86 3.44 17.43 23.15
N ARG A 87 2.39 16.59 23.34
CA ARG A 87 0.99 17.02 23.59
C ARG A 87 0.44 18.02 22.56
N GLN A 88 0.94 18.02 21.31
CA GLN A 88 0.50 18.92 20.25
C GLN A 88 -0.84 18.54 19.64
N TYR A 89 -1.29 17.29 19.84
CA TYR A 89 -2.51 16.74 19.26
C TYR A 89 -3.51 16.35 20.36
N ASP A 90 -4.78 16.54 20.07
CA ASP A 90 -5.86 16.08 20.95
C ASP A 90 -5.96 14.54 20.92
N LEU A 91 -5.67 13.94 19.74
CA LEU A 91 -5.63 12.50 19.56
C LEU A 91 -4.41 12.11 18.72
N ALA A 92 -3.65 11.12 19.17
CA ALA A 92 -2.64 10.46 18.36
C ALA A 92 -2.93 8.96 18.22
N ILE A 93 -2.89 8.48 16.98
CA ILE A 93 -3.28 7.11 16.62
C ILE A 93 -2.07 6.40 16.01
N SER A 94 -1.60 5.33 16.65
CA SER A 94 -0.68 4.40 16.01
C SER A 94 -1.44 3.42 15.13
N THR A 95 -0.96 3.19 13.91
CA THR A 95 -1.50 2.17 13.00
C THR A 95 -0.85 0.79 13.20
N GLN A 96 -0.01 0.62 14.22
CA GLN A 96 0.84 -0.57 14.42
C GLN A 96 1.05 -0.87 15.89
N CYS A 97 1.34 -2.15 16.21
CA CYS A 97 1.67 -2.62 17.57
C CYS A 97 3.09 -2.28 18.02
N GLY A 98 3.96 -1.75 17.14
CA GLY A 98 5.38 -1.51 17.41
C GLY A 98 5.62 -0.51 18.54
N ASP A 99 6.77 -0.63 19.25
CA ASP A 99 7.10 0.24 20.39
C ASP A 99 7.26 1.70 19.98
N ARG A 100 7.99 1.97 18.90
CA ARG A 100 8.24 3.34 18.41
C ARG A 100 6.95 4.08 18.04
N PRO A 101 6.04 3.54 17.22
CA PRO A 101 4.80 4.25 16.89
C PRO A 101 3.89 4.41 18.10
N THR A 102 3.84 3.43 19.02
CA THR A 102 3.10 3.55 20.29
C THR A 102 3.69 4.66 21.18
N PHE A 103 5.02 4.73 21.28
CA PHE A 103 5.70 5.81 21.99
C PHE A 103 5.32 7.19 21.46
N PHE A 104 5.35 7.37 20.12
CA PHE A 104 4.95 8.66 19.55
C PHE A 104 3.45 8.94 19.75
N ALA A 105 2.58 7.93 19.78
CA ALA A 105 1.16 8.14 20.10
C ALA A 105 0.98 8.67 21.54
N LEU A 106 1.69 8.07 22.51
CA LEU A 106 1.66 8.49 23.91
C LEU A 106 2.25 9.90 24.14
N VAL A 107 3.31 10.24 23.40
CA VAL A 107 3.99 11.53 23.54
C VAL A 107 3.23 12.65 22.85
N ALA A 108 2.75 12.43 21.63
CA ALA A 108 2.17 13.48 20.80
C ALA A 108 0.71 13.79 21.17
N GLY A 109 -0.06 12.77 21.58
CA GLY A 109 -1.47 12.90 21.88
C GLY A 109 -1.73 13.32 23.33
N ARG A 110 -2.82 14.08 23.53
CA ARG A 110 -3.48 14.21 24.83
C ARG A 110 -4.28 12.96 25.14
N SER A 111 -4.83 12.35 24.08
CA SER A 111 -5.39 11.00 24.09
C SER A 111 -4.67 10.15 23.04
N SER A 112 -4.55 8.85 23.32
CA SER A 112 -3.77 7.90 22.53
C SER A 112 -4.58 6.65 22.17
N LEU A 113 -4.46 6.18 20.91
CA LEU A 113 -5.07 4.96 20.41
C LEU A 113 -4.02 4.14 19.67
N ALA A 114 -3.94 2.83 19.94
CA ALA A 114 -3.09 1.91 19.19
C ALA A 114 -3.63 0.48 19.18
N PRO A 115 -3.29 -0.34 18.18
CA PRO A 115 -3.45 -1.78 18.26
C PRO A 115 -2.39 -2.35 19.20
N VAL A 116 -2.77 -3.39 19.95
CA VAL A 116 -1.89 -4.08 20.91
C VAL A 116 -2.00 -5.58 20.77
N GLU A 117 -0.86 -6.26 20.82
CA GLU A 117 -0.79 -7.73 20.81
C GLU A 117 -1.17 -8.33 22.17
N SER A 118 -1.52 -9.62 22.18
CA SER A 118 -1.82 -10.39 23.40
C SER A 118 -0.56 -10.87 24.12
N THR A 119 0.52 -10.06 24.12
CA THR A 119 1.81 -10.32 24.76
C THR A 119 1.92 -9.58 26.10
N PHE A 120 2.99 -9.85 26.87
CA PHE A 120 3.28 -9.09 28.09
C PHE A 120 3.52 -7.60 27.78
N SER A 121 4.33 -7.31 26.76
CA SER A 121 4.54 -5.94 26.27
C SER A 121 3.23 -5.27 25.83
N GLY A 122 2.35 -6.01 25.14
CA GLY A 122 1.02 -5.52 24.77
C GLY A 122 0.13 -5.19 25.96
N ARG A 123 0.20 -5.95 27.06
CA ARG A 123 -0.52 -5.62 28.30
C ARG A 123 -0.03 -4.32 28.93
N LEU A 124 1.29 -4.10 28.93
CA LEU A 124 1.86 -2.84 29.43
C LEU A 124 1.44 -1.66 28.56
N LYS A 125 1.53 -1.78 27.22
CA LYS A 125 1.05 -0.75 26.28
C LYS A 125 -0.43 -0.43 26.50
N ARG A 126 -1.27 -1.46 26.70
CA ARG A 126 -2.70 -1.29 26.99
C ARG A 126 -2.95 -0.49 28.26
N ALA A 127 -2.14 -0.67 29.29
CA ALA A 127 -2.26 0.08 30.54
C ALA A 127 -1.86 1.56 30.41
N LEU A 128 -0.99 1.88 29.44
CA LEU A 128 -0.51 3.26 29.19
C LEU A 128 -1.38 4.02 28.18
N LEU A 129 -2.06 3.33 27.25
CA LEU A 129 -2.89 3.92 26.22
C LEU A 129 -4.29 4.28 26.77
N ASP A 130 -4.84 5.40 26.35
CA ASP A 130 -6.23 5.77 26.69
C ASP A 130 -7.23 4.81 26.03
N ARG A 131 -6.88 4.31 24.83
CA ARG A 131 -7.65 3.28 24.14
C ARG A 131 -6.74 2.33 23.36
N SER A 132 -7.14 1.08 23.29
CA SER A 132 -6.43 0.07 22.50
C SER A 132 -7.40 -0.85 21.77
N VAL A 133 -6.97 -1.35 20.61
CA VAL A 133 -7.65 -2.39 19.83
C VAL A 133 -6.80 -3.66 19.93
N ALA A 134 -7.42 -4.81 20.19
CA ALA A 134 -6.71 -6.08 20.19
C ALA A 134 -6.24 -6.39 18.75
N TYR A 135 -4.94 -6.58 18.56
CA TYR A 135 -4.39 -7.05 17.31
C TYR A 135 -4.41 -8.58 17.32
N ALA A 136 -5.29 -9.14 16.51
CA ALA A 136 -5.44 -10.59 16.38
C ALA A 136 -4.67 -11.16 15.18
N GLY A 137 -4.25 -10.32 14.24
CA GLY A 137 -3.75 -10.75 12.93
C GLY A 137 -4.83 -11.40 12.07
N GLY A 138 -4.46 -11.86 10.89
CA GLY A 138 -5.36 -12.68 10.05
C GLY A 138 -6.49 -11.94 9.33
N VAL A 139 -6.57 -10.62 9.43
CA VAL A 139 -7.49 -9.78 8.68
C VAL A 139 -6.74 -8.89 7.70
N HIS A 140 -7.41 -8.44 6.66
CA HIS A 140 -6.82 -7.56 5.67
C HIS A 140 -6.31 -6.25 6.30
N ARG A 141 -5.16 -5.75 5.82
CA ARG A 141 -4.51 -4.57 6.39
C ARG A 141 -5.40 -3.33 6.45
N VAL A 142 -6.27 -3.12 5.44
CA VAL A 142 -7.26 -2.04 5.44
C VAL A 142 -8.30 -2.25 6.55
N GLU A 143 -8.75 -3.48 6.77
CA GLU A 143 -9.70 -3.81 7.84
C GLU A 143 -9.09 -3.54 9.24
N GLU A 144 -7.80 -3.83 9.43
CA GLU A 144 -7.10 -3.44 10.67
C GLU A 144 -7.15 -1.93 10.91
N MET A 145 -7.02 -1.13 9.85
CA MET A 145 -7.12 0.34 9.96
C MET A 145 -8.53 0.78 10.29
N LEU A 146 -9.54 0.16 9.68
CA LEU A 146 -10.94 0.47 9.93
C LEU A 146 -11.41 0.05 11.33
N GLN A 147 -10.81 -0.97 11.95
CA GLN A 147 -11.04 -1.30 13.37
C GLN A 147 -10.63 -0.17 14.31
N LEU A 148 -9.65 0.66 13.93
CA LEU A 148 -9.30 1.87 14.70
C LEU A 148 -10.40 2.93 14.61
N ALA A 149 -11.06 3.06 13.46
CA ALA A 149 -12.25 3.92 13.32
C ALA A 149 -13.42 3.43 14.19
N ASP A 150 -13.66 2.10 14.21
CA ASP A 150 -14.68 1.51 15.11
C ASP A 150 -14.38 1.81 16.57
N ALA A 151 -13.11 1.71 16.96
CA ALA A 151 -12.69 2.02 18.32
C ALA A 151 -12.96 3.47 18.70
N LEU A 152 -13.00 4.39 17.75
CA LEU A 152 -13.39 5.79 17.97
C LEU A 152 -14.91 5.99 17.90
N GLY A 153 -15.67 5.00 17.46
CA GLY A 153 -17.12 5.08 17.26
C GLY A 153 -17.51 5.96 16.07
N ILE A 154 -16.63 6.05 15.06
CA ILE A 154 -16.89 6.79 13.82
C ILE A 154 -17.23 5.84 12.68
N ALA A 155 -17.93 6.34 11.67
CA ALA A 155 -18.27 5.58 10.49
C ALA A 155 -17.01 5.18 9.70
N ARG A 156 -16.98 3.96 9.19
CA ARG A 156 -15.93 3.48 8.30
C ARG A 156 -16.07 4.11 6.92
N ALA A 157 -14.96 4.58 6.37
CA ALA A 157 -14.85 5.03 4.99
C ALA A 157 -13.74 4.20 4.29
N PRO A 158 -14.07 3.04 3.70
CA PRO A 158 -13.09 2.05 3.24
C PRO A 158 -12.39 2.43 1.92
N ARG A 159 -12.29 3.71 1.61
CA ARG A 159 -11.64 4.22 0.41
C ARG A 159 -10.15 4.45 0.66
N LEU A 160 -9.29 3.84 -0.16
CA LEU A 160 -7.90 4.23 -0.27
C LEU A 160 -7.79 5.57 -1.01
N VAL A 161 -6.99 6.48 -0.46
CA VAL A 161 -6.74 7.80 -1.04
C VAL A 161 -5.31 7.85 -1.58
N CYS A 162 -5.19 7.85 -2.91
CA CYS A 162 -3.91 7.92 -3.60
C CYS A 162 -3.26 9.31 -3.47
N PRO A 163 -1.95 9.43 -3.78
CA PRO A 163 -1.30 10.72 -4.03
C PRO A 163 -2.11 11.53 -5.06
N HIS A 164 -2.12 12.85 -4.92
CA HIS A 164 -2.86 13.70 -5.86
C HIS A 164 -2.32 13.52 -7.29
N PRO A 165 -3.15 13.08 -8.26
CA PRO A 165 -2.66 12.72 -9.58
C PRO A 165 -2.05 13.93 -10.32
N ARG A 166 -0.84 13.78 -10.85
CA ARG A 166 -0.15 14.78 -11.67
C ARG A 166 0.17 14.20 -13.04
N ALA A 167 0.00 14.99 -14.10
CA ALA A 167 0.28 14.55 -15.45
C ALA A 167 1.77 14.23 -15.65
N VAL A 168 2.04 13.24 -16.50
CA VAL A 168 3.39 12.89 -16.95
C VAL A 168 3.60 13.47 -18.35
N GLU A 169 4.63 14.29 -18.50
CA GLU A 169 4.93 14.94 -19.78
C GLU A 169 5.26 13.91 -20.87
N GLY A 170 4.72 14.17 -22.08
CA GLY A 170 4.93 13.31 -23.24
C GLY A 170 4.26 11.94 -23.14
N VAL A 171 3.31 11.71 -22.23
CA VAL A 171 2.45 10.52 -22.19
C VAL A 171 1.04 10.93 -22.63
N SER A 172 0.57 10.33 -23.71
CA SER A 172 -0.77 10.58 -24.28
C SER A 172 -1.25 9.36 -25.07
N GLY A 173 -2.54 9.34 -25.39
CA GLY A 173 -3.17 8.21 -26.09
C GLY A 173 -3.45 7.02 -25.20
N ASP A 174 -3.73 5.88 -25.82
CA ASP A 174 -4.04 4.63 -25.13
C ASP A 174 -2.74 3.89 -24.79
N TYR A 175 -2.55 3.57 -23.50
CA TYR A 175 -1.37 2.86 -23.05
C TYR A 175 -1.67 1.87 -21.92
N ALA A 176 -0.80 0.87 -21.84
CA ALA A 176 -0.72 -0.05 -20.73
C ALA A 176 0.51 0.26 -19.87
N VAL A 177 0.40 0.08 -18.57
CA VAL A 177 1.53 0.24 -17.64
C VAL A 177 1.93 -1.15 -17.12
N ILE A 178 3.21 -1.49 -17.23
CA ILE A 178 3.79 -2.67 -16.60
C ILE A 178 4.79 -2.26 -15.51
N HIS A 179 4.75 -2.94 -14.36
CA HIS A 179 5.70 -2.74 -13.27
C HIS A 179 6.46 -4.05 -13.02
N ALA A 180 7.47 -4.31 -13.87
CA ALA A 180 8.12 -5.61 -13.93
C ALA A 180 9.16 -5.84 -12.81
N ALA A 181 9.74 -4.79 -12.26
CA ALA A 181 10.87 -4.83 -11.35
C ALA A 181 10.49 -4.48 -9.90
N PRO A 182 9.95 -5.41 -9.10
CA PRO A 182 9.77 -5.21 -7.67
C PRO A 182 11.12 -5.22 -6.95
N MET A 183 11.18 -4.56 -5.77
CA MET A 183 12.39 -4.50 -4.93
C MET A 183 12.95 -5.89 -4.57
N PHE A 184 12.09 -6.89 -4.39
CA PHE A 184 12.49 -8.23 -3.95
C PHE A 184 12.41 -9.25 -5.08
N ARG A 185 13.47 -10.06 -5.23
CA ARG A 185 13.55 -11.12 -6.27
C ARG A 185 12.38 -12.11 -6.16
N TYR A 186 12.00 -12.52 -4.96
CA TYR A 186 10.92 -13.48 -4.75
C TYR A 186 9.52 -12.98 -5.15
N LYS A 187 9.39 -11.70 -5.53
CA LYS A 187 8.17 -11.12 -6.09
C LYS A 187 8.25 -10.88 -7.59
N GLN A 188 9.34 -11.24 -8.25
CA GLN A 188 9.51 -11.09 -9.70
C GLN A 188 8.80 -12.22 -10.45
N TRP A 189 8.13 -11.87 -11.53
CA TRP A 189 7.65 -12.80 -12.53
C TRP A 189 8.77 -13.08 -13.54
N SER A 190 8.63 -14.11 -14.42
CA SER A 190 9.65 -14.45 -15.41
C SER A 190 9.86 -13.33 -16.43
N LYS A 191 11.11 -13.16 -16.90
CA LYS A 191 11.45 -12.17 -17.95
C LYS A 191 10.73 -12.48 -19.25
N GLU A 192 10.63 -13.75 -19.59
CA GLU A 192 9.94 -14.27 -20.76
C GLU A 192 8.46 -13.93 -20.70
N GLY A 193 7.83 -14.03 -19.54
CA GLY A 193 6.46 -13.63 -19.29
C GLY A 193 6.23 -12.15 -19.56
N TRP A 194 7.07 -11.29 -19.00
CA TRP A 194 6.98 -9.84 -19.24
C TRP A 194 7.18 -9.48 -20.71
N ARG A 195 8.12 -10.15 -21.40
CA ARG A 195 8.40 -9.91 -22.82
C ARG A 195 7.22 -10.32 -23.69
N ALA A 196 6.63 -11.49 -23.44
CA ALA A 196 5.44 -11.97 -24.13
C ALA A 196 4.24 -11.03 -23.92
N LEU A 197 4.00 -10.58 -22.68
CA LEU A 197 2.95 -9.63 -22.35
C LEU A 197 3.15 -8.29 -23.07
N ALA A 198 4.36 -7.72 -23.03
CA ALA A 198 4.66 -6.44 -23.69
C ALA A 198 4.45 -6.51 -25.21
N ALA A 199 4.89 -7.59 -25.85
CA ALA A 199 4.67 -7.82 -27.28
C ALA A 199 3.18 -7.96 -27.60
N TRP A 200 2.41 -8.67 -26.77
CA TRP A 200 0.98 -8.84 -26.95
C TRP A 200 0.21 -7.53 -26.80
N LEU A 201 0.53 -6.70 -25.77
CA LEU A 201 -0.07 -5.38 -25.56
C LEU A 201 0.20 -4.44 -26.74
N ALA A 202 1.43 -4.43 -27.23
CA ALA A 202 1.79 -3.65 -28.42
C ALA A 202 1.05 -4.13 -29.67
N GLY A 203 0.86 -5.43 -29.83
CA GLY A 203 0.06 -6.02 -30.92
C GLY A 203 -1.44 -5.62 -30.88
N ARG A 204 -1.93 -5.19 -29.72
CA ARG A 204 -3.27 -4.63 -29.52
C ARG A 204 -3.33 -3.10 -29.77
N GLY A 205 -2.24 -2.49 -30.19
CA GLY A 205 -2.15 -1.05 -30.47
C GLY A 205 -1.96 -0.18 -29.22
N LEU A 206 -1.68 -0.77 -28.06
CA LEU A 206 -1.39 -0.03 -26.82
C LEU A 206 0.11 0.35 -26.76
N ALA A 207 0.40 1.60 -26.44
CA ALA A 207 1.74 1.95 -26.02
C ALA A 207 2.07 1.28 -24.68
N VAL A 208 3.23 0.65 -24.56
CA VAL A 208 3.63 -0.05 -23.32
C VAL A 208 4.60 0.82 -22.53
N ILE A 209 4.24 1.16 -21.31
CA ILE A 209 5.06 1.96 -20.39
C ILE A 209 5.53 1.08 -19.24
N ALA A 210 6.85 0.97 -19.08
CA ALA A 210 7.45 0.23 -17.96
C ALA A 210 7.85 1.21 -16.85
N THR A 211 7.42 0.90 -15.62
CA THR A 211 7.79 1.63 -14.40
C THR A 211 8.68 0.76 -13.51
N GLY A 212 9.47 1.39 -12.66
CA GLY A 212 10.36 0.75 -11.69
C GLY A 212 10.92 1.80 -10.73
N GLY A 213 11.45 1.35 -9.61
CA GLY A 213 12.16 2.21 -8.66
C GLY A 213 13.53 2.68 -9.19
N PRO A 214 14.21 3.56 -8.44
CA PRO A 214 15.53 4.08 -8.82
C PRO A 214 16.67 3.10 -8.50
N GLY A 215 16.37 1.94 -7.90
CA GLY A 215 17.36 0.97 -7.45
C GLY A 215 18.12 0.32 -8.62
N GLU A 216 19.43 0.10 -8.45
CA GLU A 216 20.27 -0.49 -9.50
C GLU A 216 19.86 -1.93 -9.86
N ALA A 217 19.46 -2.73 -8.87
CA ALA A 217 18.99 -4.10 -9.08
C ALA A 217 17.69 -4.13 -9.89
N GLU A 218 16.74 -3.21 -9.60
CA GLU A 218 15.50 -3.06 -10.35
C GLU A 218 15.77 -2.64 -11.79
N ARG A 219 16.66 -1.67 -11.99
CA ARG A 219 17.06 -1.22 -13.34
C ARG A 219 17.70 -2.35 -14.14
N ARG A 220 18.64 -3.09 -13.56
CA ARG A 220 19.29 -4.25 -14.24
C ARG A 220 18.26 -5.32 -14.64
N TYR A 221 17.30 -5.59 -13.78
CA TYR A 221 16.24 -6.54 -14.12
C TYR A 221 15.37 -6.01 -15.26
N LEU A 222 14.98 -4.74 -15.21
CA LEU A 222 14.19 -4.11 -16.27
C LEU A 222 14.95 -4.00 -17.58
N ASP A 223 16.27 -3.76 -17.54
CA ASP A 223 17.16 -3.85 -18.72
C ASP A 223 17.04 -5.21 -19.39
N ALA A 224 17.11 -6.28 -18.61
CA ALA A 224 17.01 -7.64 -19.13
C ALA A 224 15.61 -7.98 -19.68
N VAL A 225 14.54 -7.44 -19.08
CA VAL A 225 13.16 -7.57 -19.59
C VAL A 225 13.00 -6.81 -20.91
N CYS A 226 13.47 -5.57 -20.98
CA CYS A 226 13.22 -4.67 -22.11
C CYS A 226 14.26 -4.79 -23.25
N ASN A 227 15.34 -5.57 -23.06
CA ASN A 227 16.38 -5.73 -24.08
C ASN A 227 15.79 -6.17 -25.41
N GLY A 228 16.02 -5.38 -26.48
CA GLY A 228 15.46 -5.63 -27.81
C GLY A 228 13.96 -5.38 -27.97
N LEU A 229 13.28 -4.84 -26.97
CA LEU A 229 11.86 -4.47 -27.04
C LEU A 229 11.71 -2.94 -27.27
N SER A 230 11.80 -2.50 -28.53
CA SER A 230 11.61 -1.08 -28.90
C SER A 230 10.20 -0.56 -28.62
N VAL A 231 9.23 -1.45 -28.40
CA VAL A 231 7.83 -1.12 -28.11
C VAL A 231 7.59 -0.64 -26.68
N VAL A 232 8.59 -0.78 -25.79
CA VAL A 232 8.46 -0.42 -24.36
C VAL A 232 9.14 0.90 -24.08
N ARG A 233 8.35 1.90 -23.66
CA ARG A 233 8.86 3.17 -23.12
C ARG A 233 9.15 3.02 -21.62
N ARG A 234 10.36 3.30 -21.21
CA ARG A 234 10.79 3.19 -19.81
C ARG A 234 10.70 4.51 -19.07
N LEU A 235 10.09 4.46 -17.87
CA LEU A 235 9.99 5.58 -16.93
C LEU A 235 10.49 5.21 -15.52
N ASP A 236 11.30 4.15 -15.40
CA ASP A 236 11.88 3.69 -14.13
C ASP A 236 12.77 4.77 -13.49
N GLY A 237 12.56 5.02 -12.21
CA GLY A 237 13.27 6.01 -11.41
C GLY A 237 13.02 7.48 -11.82
N ARG A 238 12.05 7.75 -12.70
CA ARG A 238 11.78 9.10 -13.25
C ARG A 238 10.50 9.73 -12.72
N LEU A 239 9.65 8.95 -12.05
CA LEU A 239 8.34 9.40 -11.58
C LEU A 239 8.36 9.55 -10.06
N ASP A 240 7.81 10.64 -9.57
CA ASP A 240 7.37 10.73 -8.19
C ASP A 240 5.98 10.09 -8.02
N TRP A 241 5.50 9.99 -6.79
CA TRP A 241 4.24 9.32 -6.48
C TRP A 241 3.01 10.00 -7.11
N PRO A 242 2.87 11.33 -7.10
CA PRO A 242 1.82 12.04 -7.83
C PRO A 242 1.82 11.78 -9.33
N GLN A 243 2.99 11.76 -9.97
CA GLN A 243 3.13 11.46 -11.40
C GLN A 243 2.77 9.99 -11.68
N LEU A 244 3.21 9.06 -10.81
CA LEU A 244 2.85 7.65 -10.93
C LEU A 244 1.33 7.46 -10.78
N ALA A 245 0.70 8.09 -9.80
CA ALA A 245 -0.76 8.05 -9.64
C ALA A 245 -1.49 8.62 -10.87
N GLY A 246 -1.00 9.72 -11.43
CA GLY A 246 -1.55 10.33 -12.65
C GLY A 246 -1.38 9.45 -13.89
N LEU A 247 -0.24 8.75 -14.02
CA LEU A 247 0.00 7.76 -15.06
C LEU A 247 -0.98 6.59 -14.94
N LEU A 248 -1.13 6.03 -13.73
CA LEU A 248 -1.99 4.88 -13.48
C LEU A 248 -3.47 5.20 -13.66
N ALA A 249 -3.93 6.37 -13.21
CA ALA A 249 -5.33 6.78 -13.33
C ALA A 249 -5.84 6.88 -14.79
N LYS A 250 -4.95 7.02 -15.76
CA LYS A 250 -5.27 7.14 -17.19
C LYS A 250 -4.87 5.90 -18.01
N ALA A 251 -4.24 4.92 -17.40
CA ALA A 251 -3.84 3.70 -18.09
C ALA A 251 -5.07 2.84 -18.46
N ARG A 252 -5.07 2.24 -19.62
CA ARG A 252 -6.08 1.26 -20.05
C ARG A 252 -6.01 -0.01 -19.20
N VAL A 253 -4.83 -0.39 -18.77
CA VAL A 253 -4.57 -1.49 -17.86
C VAL A 253 -3.21 -1.32 -17.19
N TYR A 254 -3.12 -1.75 -15.95
CA TYR A 254 -1.87 -1.93 -15.22
C TYR A 254 -1.63 -3.43 -14.96
N VAL A 255 -0.38 -3.86 -15.12
CA VAL A 255 0.06 -5.21 -14.74
C VAL A 255 1.29 -5.11 -13.85
N GLY A 256 1.25 -5.73 -12.69
CA GLY A 256 2.39 -5.72 -11.76
C GLY A 256 2.27 -6.76 -10.65
N PRO A 257 3.41 -7.08 -9.97
CA PRO A 257 3.43 -7.98 -8.83
C PRO A 257 2.92 -7.28 -7.55
N ASP A 258 2.89 -8.01 -6.44
CA ASP A 258 2.56 -7.49 -5.11
C ASP A 258 3.57 -6.41 -4.68
N THR A 259 3.23 -5.14 -4.98
CA THR A 259 4.02 -3.94 -4.64
C THR A 259 3.11 -2.76 -4.28
N SER A 260 3.69 -1.70 -3.70
CA SER A 260 2.96 -0.45 -3.44
C SER A 260 2.37 0.17 -4.72
N VAL A 261 3.02 0.00 -5.87
CA VAL A 261 2.52 0.50 -7.16
C VAL A 261 1.21 -0.18 -7.55
N THR A 262 1.09 -1.49 -7.33
CA THR A 262 -0.13 -2.27 -7.58
C THR A 262 -1.29 -1.78 -6.70
N HIS A 263 -1.01 -1.45 -5.44
CA HIS A 263 -2.02 -0.88 -4.55
C HIS A 263 -2.46 0.53 -4.99
N VAL A 264 -1.52 1.35 -5.48
CA VAL A 264 -1.86 2.67 -6.05
C VAL A 264 -2.71 2.51 -7.31
N ALA A 265 -2.36 1.58 -8.21
CA ALA A 265 -3.14 1.32 -9.42
C ALA A 265 -4.58 0.92 -9.11
N ALA A 266 -4.76 -0.03 -8.19
CA ALA A 266 -6.08 -0.47 -7.74
C ALA A 266 -6.89 0.69 -7.14
N ALA A 267 -6.29 1.48 -6.24
CA ALA A 267 -6.94 2.58 -5.57
C ALA A 267 -7.23 3.77 -6.50
N ALA A 268 -6.42 3.97 -7.55
CA ALA A 268 -6.65 4.99 -8.58
C ALA A 268 -7.78 4.63 -9.57
N GLY A 269 -8.37 3.43 -9.45
CA GLY A 269 -9.42 2.97 -10.35
C GLY A 269 -8.92 2.40 -11.68
N CYS A 270 -7.60 2.24 -11.87
CA CYS A 270 -7.02 1.59 -13.03
C CYS A 270 -7.46 0.11 -13.09
N PRO A 271 -7.89 -0.43 -14.25
CA PRO A 271 -7.98 -1.87 -14.43
C PRO A 271 -6.63 -2.51 -14.09
N THR A 272 -6.58 -3.29 -13.01
CA THR A 272 -5.33 -3.75 -12.39
C THR A 272 -5.24 -5.26 -12.42
N VAL A 273 -4.23 -5.79 -13.12
CA VAL A 273 -3.88 -7.21 -13.08
C VAL A 273 -2.70 -7.39 -12.12
N ALA A 274 -2.98 -7.99 -10.97
CA ALA A 274 -2.02 -8.16 -9.89
C ALA A 274 -1.47 -9.60 -9.88
N LEU A 275 -0.16 -9.75 -10.05
CA LEU A 275 0.52 -11.05 -10.05
C LEU A 275 0.94 -11.40 -8.62
N TYR A 276 0.31 -12.41 -8.04
CA TYR A 276 0.53 -12.80 -6.65
C TYR A 276 1.25 -14.14 -6.55
N GLY A 277 2.28 -14.15 -5.74
CA GLY A 277 3.08 -15.33 -5.42
C GLY A 277 2.87 -15.74 -3.95
N PRO A 278 3.95 -15.73 -3.11
CA PRO A 278 3.92 -16.26 -1.75
C PRO A 278 3.05 -15.46 -0.77
N THR A 279 2.74 -14.20 -1.09
CA THR A 279 1.96 -13.31 -0.22
C THR A 279 0.50 -13.76 -0.12
N ASP A 280 -0.08 -13.71 1.07
CA ASP A 280 -1.49 -14.02 1.30
C ASP A 280 -2.40 -12.86 0.85
N PRO A 281 -3.22 -13.05 -0.19
CA PRO A 281 -4.11 -11.99 -0.68
C PRO A 281 -5.17 -11.57 0.33
N ARG A 282 -5.56 -12.45 1.23
CA ARG A 282 -6.54 -12.13 2.29
C ARG A 282 -6.04 -11.02 3.22
N LEU A 283 -4.70 -10.91 3.36
CA LEU A 283 -4.05 -9.93 4.22
C LEU A 283 -3.59 -8.69 3.45
N TRP A 284 -3.11 -8.89 2.22
CA TRP A 284 -2.37 -7.87 1.46
C TRP A 284 -2.86 -7.71 0.02
N GLY A 285 -3.98 -8.32 -0.36
CA GLY A 285 -4.53 -8.18 -1.72
C GLY A 285 -4.80 -6.72 -2.06
N PRO A 286 -4.72 -6.30 -3.34
CA PRO A 286 -5.00 -4.93 -3.70
C PRO A 286 -6.44 -4.56 -3.35
N TRP A 287 -6.60 -3.36 -2.77
CA TRP A 287 -7.90 -2.85 -2.38
C TRP A 287 -8.50 -2.05 -3.53
N PRO A 288 -9.61 -2.49 -4.13
CA PRO A 288 -10.26 -1.79 -5.24
C PRO A 288 -10.74 -0.40 -4.85
N THR A 289 -10.95 0.46 -5.85
CA THR A 289 -11.40 1.83 -5.61
C THR A 289 -12.77 1.91 -4.93
N GLY A 290 -13.66 0.93 -5.13
CA GLY A 290 -14.97 0.81 -4.47
C GLY A 290 -14.95 0.09 -3.12
N GLY A 291 -13.79 -0.40 -2.67
CA GLY A 291 -13.70 -1.30 -1.53
C GLY A 291 -13.82 -2.77 -1.91
N LEU A 292 -13.85 -3.65 -0.92
CA LEU A 292 -14.07 -5.09 -1.10
C LEU A 292 -15.46 -5.48 -0.59
N ASP A 293 -16.34 -5.94 -1.46
CA ASP A 293 -17.62 -6.54 -1.09
C ASP A 293 -17.41 -7.93 -0.47
N THR A 294 -16.43 -8.66 -1.00
CA THR A 294 -15.97 -9.95 -0.49
C THR A 294 -14.45 -9.98 -0.45
N MET A 295 -13.90 -10.57 0.62
CA MET A 295 -12.45 -10.71 0.76
C MET A 295 -11.86 -11.60 -0.33
N TRP A 296 -10.56 -11.44 -0.57
CA TRP A 296 -9.79 -12.32 -1.42
C TRP A 296 -9.76 -13.73 -0.86
N ASP A 297 -9.75 -14.74 -1.72
CA ASP A 297 -9.44 -16.10 -1.34
C ASP A 297 -7.91 -16.28 -1.19
N ALA A 298 -7.49 -17.24 -0.38
CA ALA A 298 -6.08 -17.51 -0.11
C ALA A 298 -5.27 -17.83 -1.36
N ALA A 299 -5.87 -18.59 -2.28
CA ALA A 299 -5.28 -19.01 -3.54
C ALA A 299 -6.38 -19.24 -4.60
N GLY A 300 -5.99 -19.10 -5.86
CA GLY A 300 -6.85 -19.33 -7.03
C GLY A 300 -6.08 -19.02 -8.29
N THR A 301 -6.56 -19.47 -9.46
CA THR A 301 -5.91 -19.12 -10.73
C THR A 301 -6.13 -17.67 -11.10
N MET A 302 -7.35 -17.19 -10.91
CA MET A 302 -7.75 -15.81 -11.11
C MET A 302 -8.94 -15.47 -10.22
N GLN A 303 -8.90 -14.32 -9.60
CA GLN A 303 -9.98 -13.75 -8.78
C GLN A 303 -10.21 -12.31 -9.22
N ARG A 304 -11.47 -11.89 -9.30
CA ARG A 304 -11.81 -10.51 -9.61
C ARG A 304 -12.53 -9.85 -8.44
N ARG A 305 -12.11 -8.64 -8.06
CA ARG A 305 -12.80 -7.76 -7.11
C ARG A 305 -12.75 -6.33 -7.65
N GLY A 306 -13.91 -5.74 -7.93
CA GLY A 306 -13.99 -4.41 -8.54
C GLY A 306 -13.15 -4.29 -9.81
N ASN A 307 -12.23 -3.35 -9.82
CA ASN A 307 -11.27 -3.07 -10.91
C ASN A 307 -9.97 -3.89 -10.82
N VAL A 308 -9.91 -4.94 -10.00
CA VAL A 308 -8.70 -5.74 -9.79
C VAL A 308 -8.91 -7.20 -10.19
N TRP A 309 -8.00 -7.73 -11.01
CA TRP A 309 -7.82 -9.15 -11.34
C TRP A 309 -6.54 -9.64 -10.66
N LEU A 310 -6.67 -10.51 -9.68
CA LEU A 310 -5.56 -11.12 -8.98
C LEU A 310 -5.27 -12.49 -9.59
N VAL A 311 -4.07 -12.68 -10.10
CA VAL A 311 -3.64 -13.88 -10.84
C VAL A 311 -2.56 -14.61 -10.06
N GLN A 312 -2.72 -15.91 -9.88
CA GLN A 312 -1.76 -16.79 -9.21
C GLN A 312 -1.57 -18.10 -9.99
N ASN A 313 -0.40 -18.70 -9.84
CA ASN A 313 -0.20 -20.12 -10.14
C ASN A 313 -0.46 -20.91 -8.84
N PRO A 314 -1.59 -21.66 -8.71
CA PRO A 314 -2.05 -22.22 -7.46
C PRO A 314 -1.25 -23.47 -7.05
N LEU A 315 0.01 -23.28 -6.66
CA LEU A 315 0.82 -24.35 -6.09
C LEU A 315 0.30 -24.75 -4.69
N PRO A 316 0.46 -26.01 -4.28
CA PRO A 316 -0.06 -26.50 -2.99
C PRO A 316 0.47 -25.77 -1.75
N CYS A 317 1.60 -25.08 -1.86
CA CYS A 317 2.19 -24.31 -0.76
C CYS A 317 1.61 -22.90 -0.59
N LEU A 318 0.77 -22.42 -1.51
CA LEU A 318 0.24 -21.05 -1.42
C LEU A 318 -0.97 -20.92 -0.47
N PRO A 319 -1.03 -19.79 0.25
CA PRO A 319 -0.03 -18.74 0.41
C PRO A 319 1.00 -19.12 1.50
N CYS A 320 2.26 -19.28 1.14
CA CYS A 320 3.29 -19.70 2.11
C CYS A 320 3.84 -18.55 2.95
N GLN A 321 3.66 -17.29 2.52
CA GLN A 321 4.13 -16.06 3.19
C GLN A 321 5.65 -16.05 3.44
N LEU A 322 6.42 -16.81 2.65
CA LEU A 322 7.87 -16.89 2.76
C LEU A 322 8.55 -15.88 1.84
N GLU A 323 9.79 -15.54 2.17
CA GLU A 323 10.65 -14.69 1.33
C GLU A 323 11.32 -15.55 0.21
N GLY A 324 10.45 -16.11 -0.67
CA GLY A 324 10.84 -17.03 -1.73
C GLY A 324 11.00 -18.48 -1.27
N CYS A 325 11.23 -19.39 -2.22
CA CYS A 325 11.31 -20.83 -1.98
C CYS A 325 12.49 -21.24 -1.10
N GLU A 326 13.57 -20.44 -1.05
CA GLU A 326 14.74 -20.65 -0.21
C GLU A 326 14.73 -19.80 1.09
N ARG A 327 13.61 -19.12 1.39
CA ARG A 327 13.41 -18.28 2.59
C ARG A 327 14.44 -17.15 2.75
N ARG A 328 14.77 -16.48 1.65
CA ARG A 328 15.68 -15.31 1.61
C ARG A 328 15.25 -14.33 0.51
N LEU A 329 15.57 -13.06 0.68
CA LEU A 329 15.10 -11.96 -0.18
C LEU A 329 15.51 -12.09 -1.65
N GLU A 330 16.68 -12.69 -1.91
CA GLU A 330 17.23 -12.91 -3.24
C GLU A 330 16.73 -14.22 -3.89
N SER A 331 15.94 -15.01 -3.16
CA SER A 331 15.38 -16.26 -3.64
C SER A 331 14.36 -16.04 -4.74
N TYR A 332 14.16 -17.06 -5.53
CA TYR A 332 13.07 -17.15 -6.51
C TYR A 332 11.76 -17.59 -5.84
N SER A 333 10.67 -17.48 -6.58
CA SER A 333 9.38 -18.05 -6.22
C SER A 333 8.80 -18.86 -7.37
N ALA A 334 8.77 -20.18 -7.23
CA ALA A 334 8.25 -21.09 -8.27
C ALA A 334 6.84 -20.70 -8.73
N CYS A 335 5.99 -20.27 -7.81
CA CYS A 335 4.62 -19.82 -8.12
C CYS A 335 4.55 -18.59 -9.05
N LEU A 336 5.59 -17.75 -9.08
CA LEU A 336 5.70 -16.63 -10.02
C LEU A 336 6.51 -17.00 -11.26
N ASP A 337 7.62 -17.73 -11.08
CA ASP A 337 8.45 -18.12 -12.23
C ASP A 337 7.71 -19.07 -13.19
N GLU A 338 6.81 -19.92 -12.66
CA GLU A 338 5.99 -20.85 -13.45
C GLU A 338 4.62 -20.27 -13.86
N LEU A 339 4.27 -19.06 -13.43
CA LEU A 339 3.03 -18.40 -13.86
C LEU A 339 3.06 -18.14 -15.35
N SER A 340 2.18 -18.80 -16.11
CA SER A 340 2.22 -18.77 -17.55
C SER A 340 1.81 -17.40 -18.13
N PRO A 341 2.46 -16.92 -19.20
CA PRO A 341 2.06 -15.70 -19.91
C PRO A 341 0.62 -15.76 -20.38
N ARG A 342 0.11 -16.93 -20.77
CA ARG A 342 -1.27 -17.13 -21.23
C ARG A 342 -2.29 -16.79 -20.13
N GLN A 343 -2.04 -17.19 -18.88
CA GLN A 343 -2.94 -16.87 -17.75
C GLN A 343 -2.98 -15.36 -17.50
N VAL A 344 -1.81 -14.70 -17.53
CA VAL A 344 -1.74 -13.25 -17.33
C VAL A 344 -2.42 -12.49 -18.46
N ILE A 345 -2.19 -12.90 -19.73
CA ILE A 345 -2.81 -12.30 -20.91
C ILE A 345 -4.34 -12.46 -20.84
N ALA A 346 -4.86 -13.62 -20.45
CA ALA A 346 -6.29 -13.81 -20.31
C ALA A 346 -6.91 -12.83 -19.28
N ALA A 347 -6.25 -12.62 -18.15
CA ALA A 347 -6.70 -11.64 -17.16
C ALA A 347 -6.63 -10.18 -17.70
N VAL A 348 -5.63 -9.86 -18.52
CA VAL A 348 -5.52 -8.55 -19.17
C VAL A 348 -6.60 -8.37 -20.23
N GLU A 349 -6.96 -9.41 -20.98
CA GLU A 349 -8.08 -9.37 -21.93
C GLU A 349 -9.39 -9.04 -21.21
N GLU A 350 -9.68 -9.72 -20.10
CA GLU A 350 -10.87 -9.43 -19.29
C GLU A 350 -10.84 -8.00 -18.70
N ALA A 351 -9.66 -7.51 -18.35
CA ALA A 351 -9.50 -6.17 -17.78
C ALA A 351 -9.66 -5.05 -18.82
N LEU A 352 -9.40 -5.33 -20.08
CA LEU A 352 -9.57 -4.39 -21.20
C LEU A 352 -10.99 -4.34 -21.75
N GLY A 353 -11.82 -5.36 -21.50
CA GLY A 353 -13.23 -5.49 -21.92
C GLY A 353 -13.35 -6.04 -23.31
#